data_0381b5bb089e10b38ea83e2eb07e3a9b
#
_entry.id   0381b5bb089e10b38ea83e2eb07e3a9b
#
_cell.length_a   1.000
_cell.length_b   1.000
_cell.length_c   1.000
_cell.angle_alpha   90.00
_cell.angle_beta   90.00
_cell.angle_gamma   90.00
#
_symmetry.space_group_name_H-M   'P 1'
#
loop_
_entity.id
_entity.type
_entity.pdbx_description
1 polymer ?
#
loop_
_entity_poly.entity_id
_entity_poly.type
_entity_poly.pdbx_seq_one_letter_code
_entity_poly.pdbx_strand_id
1 'polypeptide(L)'
;MQNTKVITLATSKGGVGKSTLARNLAAYWSNIGHKVAIIDADPQASIISRHDANGRLKNIFVIADPEETVSNTIEEVKMTHNFVIVDTGGFRNRTTIKALVSSDLAIIPLKASSDDVAGAVETHKLINELNKTPERLSNPIKYRMIITMTQKGIVLANHVRKELTGAGYFLLDREMYHRVIYPETAINGLSPCITDPDGPASRDISKIIEEIEKVI
;
A
#
# COMPACT_ATOMS: atom_id res chain seq x y z
N MET A 1 4.16 -24.14 6.49
CA MET A 1 4.70 -22.77 6.44
C MET A 1 3.52 -21.80 6.37
N GLN A 2 3.54 -20.73 7.14
CA GLN A 2 2.50 -19.72 7.09
C GLN A 2 2.58 -19.02 5.71
N ASN A 3 1.46 -18.94 4.97
CA ASN A 3 1.43 -18.32 3.65
C ASN A 3 1.37 -16.78 3.80
N THR A 4 2.48 -16.19 4.24
CA THR A 4 2.60 -14.74 4.44
C THR A 4 2.49 -14.00 3.12
N LYS A 5 1.79 -12.88 3.11
CA LYS A 5 1.65 -12.02 1.94
C LYS A 5 2.43 -10.71 2.12
N VAL A 6 3.26 -10.39 1.16
CA VAL A 6 4.03 -9.13 1.10
C VAL A 6 3.38 -8.19 0.10
N ILE A 7 2.99 -7.01 0.59
CA ILE A 7 2.30 -5.99 -0.20
C ILE A 7 3.13 -4.70 -0.16
N THR A 8 3.64 -4.27 -1.30
CA THR A 8 4.39 -3.03 -1.40
C THR A 8 3.54 -1.92 -2.01
N LEU A 9 3.50 -0.77 -1.34
CA LEU A 9 2.91 0.45 -1.88
C LEU A 9 4.00 1.26 -2.58
N ALA A 10 3.90 1.40 -3.89
CA ALA A 10 4.90 2.10 -4.69
C ALA A 10 4.24 3.00 -5.75
N THR A 11 4.80 4.19 -5.93
CA THR A 11 4.44 5.12 -7.01
C THR A 11 5.53 6.16 -7.17
N SER A 12 5.66 6.71 -8.37
CA SER A 12 6.64 7.77 -8.64
C SER A 12 6.25 9.14 -8.05
N LYS A 13 5.01 9.29 -7.58
CA LYS A 13 4.50 10.58 -7.06
C LYS A 13 4.38 10.57 -5.54
N GLY A 14 4.78 11.71 -4.96
CA GLY A 14 4.55 11.99 -3.54
C GLY A 14 3.12 12.45 -3.27
N GLY A 15 2.65 12.29 -2.02
CA GLY A 15 1.37 12.84 -1.59
C GLY A 15 0.12 12.18 -2.19
N VAL A 16 0.22 10.96 -2.70
CA VAL A 16 -0.91 10.17 -3.23
C VAL A 16 -1.56 9.25 -2.18
N GLY A 17 -1.10 9.29 -0.93
CA GLY A 17 -1.70 8.54 0.16
C GLY A 17 -1.11 7.14 0.41
N LYS A 18 0.13 6.82 -0.03
CA LYS A 18 0.80 5.54 0.25
C LYS A 18 0.78 5.19 1.74
N SER A 19 1.42 5.99 2.56
CA SER A 19 1.53 5.76 4.02
C SER A 19 0.16 5.74 4.73
N THR A 20 -0.79 6.54 4.23
CA THR A 20 -2.17 6.51 4.72
C THR A 20 -2.82 5.17 4.41
N LEU A 21 -2.71 4.69 3.17
CA LEU A 21 -3.26 3.39 2.77
C LEU A 21 -2.56 2.26 3.54
N ALA A 22 -1.21 2.26 3.62
CA ALA A 22 -0.44 1.27 4.37
C ALA A 22 -0.93 1.12 5.81
N ARG A 23 -1.02 2.24 6.54
CA ARG A 23 -1.49 2.25 7.94
C ARG A 23 -2.91 1.71 8.08
N ASN A 24 -3.81 2.07 7.17
CA ASN A 24 -5.21 1.65 7.25
C ASN A 24 -5.41 0.18 6.88
N LEU A 25 -4.68 -0.35 5.90
CA LEU A 25 -4.67 -1.78 5.59
C LEU A 25 -4.16 -2.58 6.79
N ALA A 26 -3.02 -2.17 7.37
CA ALA A 26 -2.45 -2.82 8.54
C ALA A 26 -3.41 -2.81 9.75
N ALA A 27 -4.01 -1.67 10.02
CA ALA A 27 -4.94 -1.50 11.13
C ALA A 27 -6.18 -2.39 10.96
N TYR A 28 -6.72 -2.49 9.77
CA TYR A 28 -7.87 -3.34 9.49
C TYR A 28 -7.55 -4.82 9.71
N TRP A 29 -6.49 -5.33 9.07
CA TRP A 29 -6.10 -6.73 9.24
C TRP A 29 -5.73 -7.07 10.69
N SER A 30 -5.04 -6.16 11.38
CA SER A 30 -4.75 -6.35 12.80
C SER A 30 -6.01 -6.38 13.66
N ASN A 31 -7.02 -5.56 13.34
CA ASN A 31 -8.29 -5.50 14.07
C ASN A 31 -9.12 -6.79 13.93
N ILE A 32 -8.99 -7.48 12.80
CA ILE A 32 -9.65 -8.80 12.58
C ILE A 32 -8.77 -9.99 12.96
N GLY A 33 -7.66 -9.75 13.68
CA GLY A 33 -6.87 -10.79 14.33
C GLY A 33 -5.66 -11.31 13.56
N HIS A 34 -5.29 -10.71 12.42
CA HIS A 34 -4.06 -11.08 11.73
C HIS A 34 -2.82 -10.46 12.39
N LYS A 35 -1.71 -11.17 12.33
CA LYS A 35 -0.39 -10.62 12.66
C LYS A 35 0.11 -9.82 11.49
N VAL A 36 0.29 -8.52 11.69
CA VAL A 36 0.65 -7.58 10.62
C VAL A 36 1.92 -6.83 10.97
N ALA A 37 2.79 -6.68 9.99
CA ALA A 37 3.94 -5.81 10.08
C ALA A 37 3.89 -4.70 9.01
N ILE A 38 4.44 -3.55 9.35
CA ILE A 38 4.74 -2.46 8.41
C ILE A 38 6.25 -2.26 8.41
N ILE A 39 6.83 -2.28 7.21
CA ILE A 39 8.20 -1.82 6.98
C ILE A 39 8.11 -0.43 6.37
N ASP A 40 8.51 0.58 7.15
CA ASP A 40 8.59 1.97 6.69
C ASP A 40 9.92 2.15 5.96
N ALA A 41 9.87 1.98 4.65
CA ALA A 41 11.02 2.09 3.74
C ALA A 41 11.12 3.49 3.09
N ASP A 42 10.35 4.46 3.59
CA ASP A 42 10.45 5.86 3.19
C ASP A 42 11.43 6.59 4.14
N PRO A 43 12.48 7.25 3.62
CA PRO A 43 13.35 8.10 4.43
C PRO A 43 12.62 9.19 5.22
N GLN A 44 11.41 9.58 4.80
CA GLN A 44 10.55 10.51 5.56
C GLN A 44 9.98 9.89 6.85
N ALA A 45 10.05 8.57 7.00
CA ALA A 45 9.65 7.83 8.19
C ALA A 45 8.24 8.21 8.70
N SER A 46 7.30 8.39 7.77
CA SER A 46 5.99 8.99 8.08
C SER A 46 5.05 8.05 8.86
N ILE A 47 5.33 6.76 8.89
CA ILE A 47 4.58 5.79 9.68
C ILE A 47 5.24 5.60 11.04
N ILE A 48 6.53 5.24 11.06
CA ILE A 48 7.23 4.91 12.32
C ILE A 48 7.34 6.11 13.27
N SER A 49 7.53 7.32 12.73
CA SER A 49 7.62 8.53 13.55
C SER A 49 6.36 8.86 14.38
N ARG A 50 5.22 8.29 13.99
CA ARG A 50 3.93 8.47 14.66
C ARG A 50 3.40 7.19 15.30
N HIS A 51 4.11 6.07 15.15
CA HIS A 51 3.67 4.81 15.74
C HIS A 51 3.94 4.77 17.23
N ASP A 52 2.88 4.52 18.02
CA ASP A 52 2.99 4.26 19.45
C ASP A 52 2.92 2.75 19.70
N ALA A 53 4.07 2.16 20.00
CA ALA A 53 4.19 0.72 20.29
C ALA A 53 3.43 0.28 21.55
N ASN A 54 3.02 1.20 22.41
CA ASN A 54 2.20 0.93 23.59
C ASN A 54 0.74 1.37 23.42
N GLY A 55 0.42 1.98 22.28
CA GLY A 55 -0.87 2.53 21.96
C GLY A 55 -1.89 1.50 21.45
N ARG A 56 -2.96 2.00 20.84
CA ARG A 56 -4.06 1.16 20.30
C ARG A 56 -3.65 0.31 19.11
N LEU A 57 -2.55 0.63 18.42
CA LEU A 57 -1.98 -0.15 17.31
C LEU A 57 -0.74 -0.97 17.72
N LYS A 58 -0.55 -1.25 19.02
CA LYS A 58 0.57 -2.02 19.54
C LYS A 58 0.72 -3.44 18.96
N ASN A 59 -0.34 -3.99 18.41
CA ASN A 59 -0.33 -5.32 17.78
C ASN A 59 0.23 -5.30 16.34
N ILE A 60 0.51 -4.13 15.79
CA ILE A 60 1.17 -3.97 14.50
C ILE A 60 2.66 -3.77 14.76
N PHE A 61 3.48 -4.67 14.26
CA PHE A 61 4.92 -4.51 14.29
C PHE A 61 5.33 -3.46 13.24
N VAL A 62 6.01 -2.39 13.65
CA VAL A 62 6.48 -1.33 12.75
C VAL A 62 7.99 -1.21 12.86
N ILE A 63 8.68 -1.30 11.74
CA ILE A 63 10.14 -1.13 11.66
C ILE A 63 10.49 -0.18 10.51
N ALA A 64 11.50 0.67 10.72
CA ALA A 64 12.06 1.49 9.65
C ALA A 64 13.20 0.73 8.95
N ASP A 65 13.16 0.68 7.63
CA ASP A 65 14.28 0.21 6.81
C ASP A 65 14.27 0.94 5.46
N PRO A 66 14.77 2.19 5.41
CA PRO A 66 14.87 2.96 4.18
C PRO A 66 16.06 2.55 3.31
N GLU A 67 16.82 1.54 3.72
CA GLU A 67 18.07 1.14 3.12
C GLU A 67 17.90 -0.06 2.14
N GLU A 68 18.99 -0.46 1.52
CA GLU A 68 19.01 -1.62 0.62
C GLU A 68 18.85 -2.96 1.35
N THR A 69 18.84 -2.98 2.67
CA THR A 69 18.63 -4.16 3.52
C THR A 69 17.16 -4.60 3.58
N VAL A 70 16.26 -3.80 3.07
CA VAL A 70 14.80 -4.03 3.13
C VAL A 70 14.35 -5.44 2.69
N SER A 71 15.05 -6.07 1.75
CA SER A 71 14.74 -7.47 1.36
C SER A 71 14.98 -8.44 2.50
N ASN A 72 16.08 -8.28 3.26
CA ASN A 72 16.40 -9.14 4.40
C ASN A 72 15.37 -8.92 5.52
N THR A 73 15.05 -7.66 5.81
CA THR A 73 14.00 -7.31 6.78
C THR A 73 12.65 -7.91 6.41
N ILE A 74 12.27 -7.90 5.11
CA ILE A 74 11.05 -8.55 4.64
C ILE A 74 11.10 -10.06 4.94
N GLU A 75 12.20 -10.76 4.60
CA GLU A 75 12.30 -12.20 4.84
C GLU A 75 12.26 -12.57 6.33
N GLU A 76 12.89 -11.79 7.20
CA GLU A 76 12.81 -11.99 8.66
C GLU A 76 11.39 -11.81 9.19
N VAL A 77 10.73 -10.73 8.79
CA VAL A 77 9.38 -10.39 9.27
C VAL A 77 8.32 -11.37 8.76
N LYS A 78 8.47 -11.90 7.55
CA LYS A 78 7.60 -12.96 6.98
C LYS A 78 7.51 -14.21 7.84
N MET A 79 8.54 -14.52 8.61
CA MET A 79 8.55 -15.74 9.44
C MET A 79 7.50 -15.73 10.56
N THR A 80 7.02 -14.56 10.94
CA THR A 80 6.18 -14.40 12.15
C THR A 80 4.85 -13.68 11.91
N HIS A 81 4.63 -13.12 10.71
CA HIS A 81 3.46 -12.32 10.38
C HIS A 81 2.65 -12.90 9.22
N ASN A 82 1.34 -12.62 9.19
CA ASN A 82 0.45 -13.02 8.08
C ASN A 82 0.56 -12.05 6.90
N PHE A 83 0.68 -10.76 7.20
CA PHE A 83 0.83 -9.69 6.22
C PHE A 83 2.04 -8.83 6.55
N VAL A 84 2.82 -8.52 5.53
CA VAL A 84 3.90 -7.55 5.57
C VAL A 84 3.58 -6.45 4.58
N ILE A 85 3.43 -5.22 5.05
CA ILE A 85 3.15 -4.05 4.23
C ILE A 85 4.43 -3.22 4.16
N VAL A 86 4.89 -2.93 2.95
CA VAL A 86 6.07 -2.09 2.73
C VAL A 86 5.63 -0.74 2.18
N ASP A 87 5.83 0.32 2.96
CA ASP A 87 5.60 1.70 2.52
C ASP A 87 6.89 2.28 1.96
N THR A 88 6.93 2.55 0.66
CA THR A 88 8.14 3.03 -0.01
C THR A 88 8.15 4.54 -0.20
N GLY A 89 9.34 5.12 -0.21
CA GLY A 89 9.55 6.53 -0.50
C GLY A 89 9.63 6.85 -1.99
N GLY A 90 10.81 7.27 -2.42
CA GLY A 90 11.08 7.73 -3.78
C GLY A 90 10.97 6.63 -4.85
N PHE A 91 10.64 7.06 -6.05
CA PHE A 91 10.56 6.19 -7.22
C PHE A 91 11.94 5.80 -7.75
N ARG A 92 12.10 4.54 -8.17
CA ARG A 92 13.34 3.96 -8.74
C ARG A 92 14.57 4.04 -7.83
N ASN A 93 14.42 4.30 -6.53
CA ASN A 93 15.52 4.06 -5.62
C ASN A 93 15.72 2.55 -5.42
N ARG A 94 16.92 2.16 -4.97
CA ARG A 94 17.28 0.74 -4.80
C ARG A 94 16.39 0.04 -3.78
N THR A 95 16.02 0.73 -2.70
CA THR A 95 15.13 0.22 -1.67
C THR A 95 13.75 -0.14 -2.24
N THR A 96 13.14 0.77 -3.02
CA THR A 96 11.84 0.50 -3.69
C THR A 96 11.94 -0.69 -4.65
N ILE A 97 13.01 -0.79 -5.43
CA ILE A 97 13.23 -1.92 -6.35
C ILE A 97 13.31 -3.23 -5.57
N LYS A 98 14.10 -3.29 -4.50
CA LYS A 98 14.25 -4.48 -3.65
C LYS A 98 12.95 -4.85 -2.95
N ALA A 99 12.20 -3.86 -2.44
CA ALA A 99 10.89 -4.09 -1.86
C ALA A 99 9.91 -4.70 -2.89
N LEU A 100 9.86 -4.15 -4.11
CA LEU A 100 9.03 -4.69 -5.18
C LEU A 100 9.43 -6.13 -5.56
N VAL A 101 10.74 -6.39 -5.70
CA VAL A 101 11.23 -7.75 -6.01
C VAL A 101 10.86 -8.76 -4.91
N SER A 102 10.71 -8.34 -3.66
CA SER A 102 10.30 -9.21 -2.55
C SER A 102 8.77 -9.33 -2.38
N SER A 103 7.96 -8.68 -3.23
CA SER A 103 6.51 -8.57 -3.04
C SER A 103 5.70 -9.62 -3.78
N ASP A 104 4.57 -10.01 -3.21
CA ASP A 104 3.50 -10.77 -3.88
C ASP A 104 2.57 -9.84 -4.67
N LEU A 105 2.32 -8.63 -4.14
CA LEU A 105 1.47 -7.63 -4.74
C LEU A 105 2.07 -6.23 -4.59
N ALA A 106 2.12 -5.49 -5.69
CA ALA A 106 2.37 -4.06 -5.69
C ALA A 106 1.04 -3.29 -5.80
N ILE A 107 0.77 -2.40 -4.87
CA ILE A 107 -0.34 -1.45 -4.97
C ILE A 107 0.21 -0.11 -5.42
N ILE A 108 -0.38 0.45 -6.48
CA ILE A 108 0.03 1.71 -7.09
C ILE A 108 -1.07 2.74 -6.86
N PRO A 109 -1.00 3.54 -5.78
CA PRO A 109 -1.96 4.61 -5.55
C PRO A 109 -1.68 5.80 -6.48
N LEU A 110 -2.78 6.38 -6.98
CA LEU A 110 -2.75 7.57 -7.84
C LEU A 110 -3.97 8.46 -7.57
N LYS A 111 -3.81 9.77 -7.71
CA LYS A 111 -4.95 10.70 -7.78
C LYS A 111 -5.45 10.79 -9.23
N ALA A 112 -6.67 11.25 -9.41
CA ALA A 112 -7.24 11.47 -10.72
C ALA A 112 -6.67 12.76 -11.36
N SER A 113 -5.36 12.76 -11.65
CA SER A 113 -4.68 13.82 -12.38
C SER A 113 -3.77 13.23 -13.45
N SER A 114 -3.48 13.97 -14.52
CA SER A 114 -2.61 13.52 -15.61
C SER A 114 -1.21 13.13 -15.11
N ASP A 115 -0.66 13.89 -14.19
CA ASP A 115 0.69 13.64 -13.65
C ASP A 115 0.74 12.40 -12.76
N ASP A 116 -0.30 12.16 -11.96
CA ASP A 116 -0.37 10.96 -11.12
C ASP A 116 -0.61 9.70 -11.98
N VAL A 117 -1.43 9.80 -13.03
CA VAL A 117 -1.62 8.74 -14.04
C VAL A 117 -0.29 8.39 -14.72
N ALA A 118 0.46 9.39 -15.20
CA ALA A 118 1.78 9.18 -15.79
C ALA A 118 2.73 8.48 -14.81
N GLY A 119 2.76 8.91 -13.54
CA GLY A 119 3.56 8.29 -12.50
C GLY A 119 3.16 6.84 -12.18
N ALA A 120 1.87 6.53 -12.20
CA ALA A 120 1.37 5.16 -12.02
C ALA A 120 1.77 4.25 -13.19
N VAL A 121 1.69 4.76 -14.42
CA VAL A 121 2.14 4.06 -15.64
C VAL A 121 3.64 3.77 -15.60
N GLU A 122 4.46 4.74 -15.17
CA GLU A 122 5.90 4.53 -14.99
C GLU A 122 6.20 3.45 -13.94
N THR A 123 5.46 3.44 -12.84
CA THR A 123 5.61 2.42 -11.79
C THR A 123 5.24 1.03 -12.33
N HIS A 124 4.15 0.93 -13.09
CA HIS A 124 3.79 -0.31 -13.77
C HIS A 124 4.87 -0.78 -14.76
N LYS A 125 5.47 0.13 -15.55
CA LYS A 125 6.58 -0.21 -16.45
C LYS A 125 7.76 -0.81 -15.68
N LEU A 126 8.12 -0.23 -14.53
CA LEU A 126 9.16 -0.77 -13.66
C LEU A 126 8.82 -2.20 -13.19
N ILE A 127 7.60 -2.45 -12.73
CA ILE A 127 7.15 -3.78 -12.32
C ILE A 127 7.28 -4.79 -13.47
N ASN A 128 6.90 -4.39 -14.68
CA ASN A 128 7.04 -5.25 -15.86
C ASN A 128 8.51 -5.53 -16.23
N GLU A 129 9.41 -4.57 -16.02
CA GLU A 129 10.86 -4.78 -16.18
C GLU A 129 11.38 -5.79 -15.14
N LEU A 130 10.97 -5.64 -13.88
CA LEU A 130 11.34 -6.55 -12.80
C LEU A 130 10.80 -7.97 -13.03
N ASN A 131 9.60 -8.11 -13.57
CA ASN A 131 9.00 -9.41 -13.88
C ASN A 131 9.71 -10.19 -15.00
N LYS A 132 10.63 -9.54 -15.72
CA LYS A 132 11.50 -10.21 -16.73
C LYS A 132 12.82 -10.70 -16.13
N THR A 133 13.12 -10.36 -14.89
CA THR A 133 14.34 -10.83 -14.22
C THR A 133 14.23 -12.30 -13.82
N PRO A 134 15.34 -13.05 -13.75
CA PRO A 134 15.32 -14.46 -13.36
C PRO A 134 14.60 -14.73 -12.04
N GLU A 135 14.71 -13.82 -11.08
CA GLU A 135 14.11 -13.93 -9.74
C GLU A 135 12.58 -13.91 -9.78
N ARG A 136 11.98 -13.23 -10.77
CA ARG A 136 10.53 -13.02 -10.84
C ARG A 136 9.85 -13.69 -12.03
N LEU A 137 10.62 -14.29 -12.93
CA LEU A 137 10.09 -14.91 -14.16
C LEU A 137 9.07 -16.03 -13.86
N SER A 138 9.32 -16.85 -12.84
CA SER A 138 8.42 -17.95 -12.44
C SER A 138 7.30 -17.52 -11.46
N ASN A 139 7.49 -16.41 -10.78
CA ASN A 139 6.51 -15.86 -9.82
C ASN A 139 6.44 -14.35 -9.98
N PRO A 140 5.74 -13.84 -10.99
CA PRO A 140 5.69 -12.42 -11.29
C PRO A 140 4.98 -11.63 -10.19
N ILE A 141 5.48 -10.42 -9.95
CA ILE A 141 4.86 -9.44 -9.05
C ILE A 141 3.49 -9.08 -9.63
N LYS A 142 2.43 -9.41 -8.90
CA LYS A 142 1.09 -8.92 -9.25
C LYS A 142 0.98 -7.43 -8.94
N TYR A 143 0.10 -6.72 -9.64
CA TYR A 143 -0.15 -5.32 -9.31
C TYR A 143 -1.62 -4.95 -9.36
N ARG A 144 -1.98 -3.89 -8.65
CA ARG A 144 -3.27 -3.18 -8.77
C ARG A 144 -3.03 -1.68 -8.61
N MET A 145 -3.60 -0.91 -9.50
CA MET A 145 -3.72 0.54 -9.30
C MET A 145 -4.93 0.84 -8.43
N ILE A 146 -4.87 1.89 -7.63
CA ILE A 146 -5.99 2.38 -6.82
C ILE A 146 -6.11 3.89 -6.92
N ILE A 147 -7.31 4.38 -7.27
CA ILE A 147 -7.57 5.82 -7.26
C ILE A 147 -7.79 6.27 -5.82
N THR A 148 -7.05 7.29 -5.42
CA THR A 148 -7.03 7.81 -4.05
C THR A 148 -7.42 9.28 -4.02
N MET A 149 -7.77 9.77 -2.82
CA MET A 149 -8.10 11.18 -2.55
C MET A 149 -9.20 11.75 -3.45
N THR A 150 -10.10 10.89 -3.90
CA THR A 150 -11.26 11.26 -4.70
C THR A 150 -12.47 11.57 -3.80
N GLN A 151 -13.54 12.08 -4.40
CA GLN A 151 -14.85 12.24 -3.78
C GLN A 151 -15.88 11.46 -4.58
N LYS A 152 -16.94 10.98 -3.92
CA LYS A 152 -17.99 10.24 -4.62
C LYS A 152 -18.61 11.07 -5.75
N GLY A 153 -18.76 10.44 -6.92
CA GLY A 153 -19.43 11.06 -8.06
C GLY A 153 -18.56 12.02 -8.89
N ILE A 154 -17.26 12.14 -8.60
CA ILE A 154 -16.37 12.95 -9.44
C ILE A 154 -16.21 12.31 -10.82
N VAL A 155 -16.60 13.06 -11.86
CA VAL A 155 -16.53 12.63 -13.27
C VAL A 155 -15.08 12.30 -13.67
N LEU A 156 -14.12 13.07 -13.19
CA LEU A 156 -12.71 12.88 -13.53
C LEU A 156 -12.15 11.52 -13.06
N ALA A 157 -12.50 11.05 -11.86
CA ALA A 157 -12.09 9.74 -11.37
C ALA A 157 -12.64 8.60 -12.24
N ASN A 158 -13.92 8.71 -12.65
CA ASN A 158 -14.53 7.76 -13.57
C ASN A 158 -13.87 7.78 -14.96
N HIS A 159 -13.49 8.96 -15.46
CA HIS A 159 -12.78 9.11 -16.73
C HIS A 159 -11.41 8.42 -16.67
N VAL A 160 -10.60 8.74 -15.66
CA VAL A 160 -9.28 8.11 -15.45
C VAL A 160 -9.40 6.59 -15.33
N ARG A 161 -10.40 6.09 -14.58
CA ARG A 161 -10.67 4.65 -14.48
C ARG A 161 -10.92 4.03 -15.84
N LYS A 162 -11.81 4.62 -16.65
CA LYS A 162 -12.15 4.11 -17.99
C LYS A 162 -10.94 4.10 -18.91
N GLU A 163 -10.15 5.16 -18.92
CA GLU A 163 -8.94 5.25 -19.74
C GLU A 163 -7.91 4.19 -19.36
N LEU A 164 -7.59 4.05 -18.07
CA LEU A 164 -6.62 3.07 -17.60
C LEU A 164 -7.10 1.64 -17.85
N THR A 165 -8.38 1.35 -17.57
CA THR A 165 -8.94 0.01 -17.83
C THR A 165 -8.98 -0.29 -19.33
N GLY A 166 -9.37 0.68 -20.15
CA GLY A 166 -9.37 0.57 -21.62
C GLY A 166 -7.97 0.37 -22.21
N ALA A 167 -6.94 0.89 -21.53
CA ALA A 167 -5.54 0.67 -21.89
C ALA A 167 -4.96 -0.66 -21.32
N GLY A 168 -5.78 -1.50 -20.67
CA GLY A 168 -5.38 -2.81 -20.15
C GLY A 168 -4.71 -2.80 -18.78
N TYR A 169 -4.77 -1.70 -18.03
CA TYR A 169 -4.25 -1.68 -16.65
C TYR A 169 -5.26 -2.29 -15.69
N PHE A 170 -4.75 -2.98 -14.66
CA PHE A 170 -5.57 -3.58 -13.59
C PHE A 170 -5.75 -2.59 -12.43
N LEU A 171 -6.98 -2.17 -12.21
CA LEU A 171 -7.36 -1.29 -11.10
C LEU A 171 -8.22 -2.06 -10.10
N LEU A 172 -8.17 -1.62 -8.82
CA LEU A 172 -9.22 -1.96 -7.88
C LEU A 172 -10.49 -1.18 -8.24
N ASP A 173 -11.66 -1.81 -8.12
CA ASP A 173 -12.94 -1.14 -8.37
C ASP A 173 -13.24 -0.09 -7.30
N ARG A 174 -12.76 -0.34 -6.09
CA ARG A 174 -12.90 0.59 -4.96
C ARG A 174 -11.84 1.68 -5.00
N GLU A 175 -12.23 2.83 -4.44
CA GLU A 175 -11.41 4.04 -4.34
C GLU A 175 -11.19 4.37 -2.87
N MET A 176 -10.02 4.93 -2.55
CA MET A 176 -9.79 5.54 -1.25
C MET A 176 -10.24 6.99 -1.30
N TYR A 177 -11.42 7.27 -0.76
CA TYR A 177 -11.98 8.62 -0.77
C TYR A 177 -11.18 9.57 0.14
N HIS A 178 -11.17 10.85 -0.23
CA HIS A 178 -10.70 11.91 0.65
C HIS A 178 -11.62 12.04 1.86
N ARG A 179 -11.07 11.82 3.05
CA ARG A 179 -11.78 11.94 4.32
C ARG A 179 -10.89 12.60 5.35
N VAL A 180 -11.43 13.57 6.07
CA VAL A 180 -10.72 14.32 7.12
C VAL A 180 -10.24 13.41 8.25
N ILE A 181 -10.96 12.33 8.54
CA ILE A 181 -10.59 11.39 9.61
C ILE A 181 -9.24 10.70 9.39
N TYR A 182 -8.77 10.54 8.14
CA TYR A 182 -7.46 9.93 7.89
C TYR A 182 -6.30 10.78 8.44
N PRO A 183 -6.17 12.08 8.09
CA PRO A 183 -5.13 12.90 8.70
C PRO A 183 -5.35 13.12 10.20
N GLU A 184 -6.58 13.26 10.68
CA GLU A 184 -6.88 13.43 12.11
C GLU A 184 -6.39 12.24 12.95
N THR A 185 -6.68 11.02 12.53
CA THR A 185 -6.21 9.83 13.24
C THR A 185 -4.70 9.62 13.07
N ALA A 186 -4.15 9.97 11.90
CA ALA A 186 -2.73 9.82 11.60
C ALA A 186 -1.82 10.68 12.49
N ILE A 187 -2.26 11.85 12.96
CA ILE A 187 -1.50 12.71 13.89
C ILE A 187 -1.09 11.93 15.14
N ASN A 188 -1.98 11.07 15.64
CA ASN A 188 -1.75 10.24 16.81
C ASN A 188 -1.31 8.81 16.46
N GLY A 189 -0.81 8.57 15.25
CA GLY A 189 -0.41 7.23 14.80
C GLY A 189 -1.54 6.22 14.68
N LEU A 190 -2.81 6.66 14.71
CA LEU A 190 -3.99 5.81 14.69
C LEU A 190 -4.58 5.66 13.28
N SER A 191 -5.63 4.86 13.19
CA SER A 191 -6.42 4.61 11.98
C SER A 191 -7.91 4.63 12.32
N PRO A 192 -8.78 5.13 11.44
CA PRO A 192 -10.23 5.00 11.60
C PRO A 192 -10.69 3.55 11.75
N CYS A 193 -9.97 2.57 11.17
CA CYS A 193 -10.30 1.15 11.36
C CYS A 193 -10.25 0.69 12.82
N ILE A 194 -9.61 1.48 13.70
CA ILE A 194 -9.55 1.22 15.16
C ILE A 194 -10.40 2.22 15.93
N THR A 195 -10.47 3.49 15.50
CA THR A 195 -11.16 4.54 16.25
C THR A 195 -12.65 4.61 15.94
N ASP A 196 -13.03 4.23 14.72
CA ASP A 196 -14.41 4.19 14.20
C ASP A 196 -14.58 3.00 13.24
N PRO A 197 -14.57 1.75 13.77
CA PRO A 197 -14.57 0.52 12.92
C PRO A 197 -15.77 0.43 11.99
N ASP A 198 -16.93 0.93 12.42
CA ASP A 198 -18.18 0.92 11.66
C ASP A 198 -18.36 2.20 10.82
N GLY A 199 -17.40 3.08 10.85
CA GLY A 199 -17.45 4.36 10.15
C GLY A 199 -17.26 4.25 8.64
N PRO A 200 -17.59 5.32 7.91
CA PRO A 200 -17.47 5.30 6.44
C PRO A 200 -16.06 5.04 5.93
N ALA A 201 -15.03 5.52 6.63
CA ALA A 201 -13.64 5.32 6.24
C ALA A 201 -13.23 3.85 6.40
N SER A 202 -13.62 3.21 7.50
CA SER A 202 -13.35 1.79 7.76
C SER A 202 -14.06 0.89 6.77
N ARG A 203 -15.30 1.20 6.43
CA ARG A 203 -16.04 0.48 5.38
C ARG A 203 -15.42 0.63 3.98
N ASP A 204 -14.82 1.78 3.65
CA ASP A 204 -14.10 1.93 2.38
C ASP A 204 -12.84 1.03 2.38
N ILE A 205 -12.08 1.01 3.47
CA ILE A 205 -10.88 0.16 3.61
C ILE A 205 -11.26 -1.33 3.58
N SER A 206 -12.32 -1.75 4.26
CA SER A 206 -12.81 -3.13 4.21
C SER A 206 -13.04 -3.60 2.76
N LYS A 207 -13.75 -2.79 1.97
CA LYS A 207 -14.05 -3.12 0.57
C LYS A 207 -12.81 -3.15 -0.33
N ILE A 208 -11.82 -2.29 -0.05
CA ILE A 208 -10.51 -2.32 -0.74
C ILE A 208 -9.79 -3.62 -0.41
N ILE A 209 -9.79 -4.02 0.86
CA ILE A 209 -9.17 -5.27 1.32
C ILE A 209 -9.82 -6.50 0.69
N GLU A 210 -11.14 -6.56 0.63
CA GLU A 210 -11.87 -7.64 -0.05
C GLU A 210 -11.43 -7.84 -1.52
N GLU A 211 -11.06 -6.77 -2.20
CA GLU A 211 -10.53 -6.85 -3.57
C GLU A 211 -9.06 -7.28 -3.59
N ILE A 212 -8.25 -6.77 -2.64
CA ILE A 212 -6.85 -7.16 -2.51
C ILE A 212 -6.73 -8.65 -2.24
N GLU A 213 -7.51 -9.19 -1.31
CA GLU A 213 -7.50 -10.60 -0.90
C GLU A 213 -7.86 -11.57 -2.04
N LYS A 214 -8.63 -11.12 -3.04
CA LYS A 214 -8.90 -11.92 -4.25
C LYS A 214 -7.69 -12.00 -5.20
N VAL A 215 -6.69 -11.17 -5.01
CA VAL A 215 -5.51 -11.08 -5.89
C VAL A 215 -4.33 -11.86 -5.33
N ILE A 216 -4.18 -11.93 -4.00
CA ILE A 216 -2.99 -12.48 -3.30
C ILE A 216 -3.10 -13.97 -2.90
#